data_ad17b65311c25834b5372c5f2103db22
#
_entry.id   ad17b65311c25834b5372c5f2103db22
#
_cell.length_a   1.000
_cell.length_b   1.000
_cell.length_c   1.000
_cell.angle_alpha   90.00
_cell.angle_beta   90.00
_cell.angle_gamma   90.00
#
_symmetry.space_group_name_H-M   'P 1'
#
loop_
_entity.id
_entity.type
_entity.pdbx_description
1 polymer ?
#
loop_
_entity_poly.entity_id
_entity_poly.type
_entity_poly.pdbx_seq_one_letter_code
_entity_poly.pdbx_strand_id
1 'polypeptide(L)'
;MESNARFEVVAPDSTRYGKAEKMASRPCVLNARCPSRGVLERISDKWTALVIRSLSVRTMRYNELQREVAGISQKMLTQTLRTLEEDGVIARKVYPVIPPMVEYSLTPLGRTLVKPVLAICEWAEKYLPKIEAHRREHHRMCASGRRP
;
A
#
# COMPACT_ATOMS: atom_id res chain seq x y z
N MET A 1 0.15 39.09 8.28
CA MET A 1 -0.14 38.74 6.87
C MET A 1 -0.19 37.24 6.77
N GLU A 2 -1.37 36.70 6.95
CA GLU A 2 -1.59 35.23 6.92
C GLU A 2 -1.87 34.80 5.48
N SER A 3 -0.95 34.06 4.92
CA SER A 3 -1.11 33.42 3.61
C SER A 3 -2.02 32.20 3.76
N ASN A 4 -3.30 32.42 3.46
CA ASN A 4 -4.31 31.37 3.37
C ASN A 4 -4.07 30.57 2.08
N ALA A 5 -3.21 29.55 2.15
CA ALA A 5 -3.01 28.62 1.05
C ALA A 5 -4.30 27.78 0.89
N ARG A 6 -5.22 28.28 0.06
CA ARG A 6 -6.33 27.50 -0.45
C ARG A 6 -5.75 26.27 -1.14
N PHE A 7 -6.10 25.11 -0.63
CA PHE A 7 -5.89 23.84 -1.33
C PHE A 7 -6.80 23.85 -2.55
N GLU A 8 -6.25 24.21 -3.69
CA GLU A 8 -6.92 24.03 -4.97
C GLU A 8 -6.99 22.51 -5.22
N VAL A 9 -8.18 21.97 -5.01
CA VAL A 9 -8.50 20.61 -5.48
C VAL A 9 -8.51 20.73 -7.00
N VAL A 10 -7.41 20.32 -7.63
CA VAL A 10 -7.35 20.15 -9.08
C VAL A 10 -8.38 19.07 -9.43
N ALA A 11 -9.52 19.51 -9.97
CA ALA A 11 -10.51 18.60 -10.49
C ALA A 11 -9.83 17.67 -11.52
N PRO A 12 -10.09 16.35 -11.49
CA PRO A 12 -9.52 15.46 -12.48
C PRO A 12 -9.94 15.91 -13.86
N ASP A 13 -8.95 16.14 -14.72
CA ASP A 13 -9.13 16.54 -16.11
C ASP A 13 -10.09 15.55 -16.81
N SER A 14 -11.31 15.97 -17.06
CA SER A 14 -12.36 15.19 -17.72
C SER A 14 -12.00 14.81 -19.16
N THR A 15 -10.97 15.42 -19.75
CA THR A 15 -10.49 15.13 -21.11
C THR A 15 -9.70 13.82 -21.18
N ARG A 16 -9.21 13.25 -20.05
CA ARG A 16 -8.56 11.93 -20.01
C ARG A 16 -9.53 10.76 -20.12
N TYR A 17 -10.81 10.98 -19.94
CA TYR A 17 -11.86 9.95 -20.03
C TYR A 17 -12.68 10.07 -21.31
N GLY A 18 -11.98 10.19 -22.44
CA GLY A 18 -12.61 10.25 -23.75
C GLY A 18 -13.40 8.98 -24.09
N LYS A 19 -14.70 9.17 -24.37
CA LYS A 19 -15.69 8.28 -24.96
C LYS A 19 -16.03 6.98 -24.22
N ALA A 20 -17.21 6.95 -23.67
CA ALA A 20 -17.84 5.86 -22.91
C ALA A 20 -17.85 4.48 -23.64
N GLU A 21 -17.75 4.43 -24.94
CA GLU A 21 -17.81 3.19 -25.72
C GLU A 21 -16.50 2.36 -25.76
N LYS A 22 -15.34 2.96 -25.42
CA LYS A 22 -14.07 2.23 -25.31
C LYS A 22 -13.73 1.79 -23.89
N MET A 23 -14.54 2.15 -22.90
CA MET A 23 -14.30 1.80 -21.49
C MET A 23 -14.65 0.35 -21.11
N ALA A 24 -15.34 -0.39 -21.97
CA ALA A 24 -15.71 -1.79 -21.70
C ALA A 24 -14.50 -2.77 -21.70
N SER A 25 -13.33 -2.37 -22.20
CA SER A 25 -12.16 -3.25 -22.35
C SER A 25 -10.98 -2.94 -21.43
N ARG A 26 -11.01 -1.84 -20.65
CA ARG A 26 -9.91 -1.51 -19.72
C ARG A 26 -10.34 -1.75 -18.26
N PRO A 27 -9.49 -2.41 -17.45
CA PRO A 27 -9.73 -2.54 -16.03
C PRO A 27 -9.91 -1.16 -15.38
N CYS A 28 -11.03 -0.94 -14.67
CA CYS A 28 -11.33 0.30 -13.99
C CYS A 28 -11.67 0.02 -12.53
N VAL A 29 -10.81 0.42 -11.62
CA VAL A 29 -10.97 0.22 -10.17
C VAL A 29 -12.23 0.87 -9.59
N LEU A 30 -12.79 1.87 -10.27
CA LEU A 30 -14.04 2.52 -9.86
C LEU A 30 -15.27 1.65 -10.15
N ASN A 31 -15.18 0.70 -11.07
CA ASN A 31 -16.25 -0.24 -11.33
C ASN A 31 -16.28 -1.33 -10.25
N ALA A 32 -17.40 -1.45 -9.55
CA ALA A 32 -17.57 -2.42 -8.45
C ALA A 32 -17.36 -3.89 -8.88
N ARG A 33 -17.61 -4.22 -10.14
CA ARG A 33 -17.45 -5.58 -10.71
C ARG A 33 -16.06 -5.82 -11.30
N CYS A 34 -15.17 -4.82 -11.29
CA CYS A 34 -13.86 -4.97 -11.92
C CYS A 34 -12.90 -5.77 -11.02
N PRO A 35 -12.29 -6.86 -11.53
CA PRO A 35 -11.34 -7.67 -10.77
C PRO A 35 -10.15 -6.87 -10.22
N SER A 36 -9.77 -5.75 -10.86
CA SER A 36 -8.69 -4.87 -10.39
C SER A 36 -8.95 -4.24 -9.02
N ARG A 37 -10.23 -4.16 -8.57
CA ARG A 37 -10.54 -3.73 -7.19
C ARG A 37 -10.01 -4.72 -6.16
N GLY A 38 -10.18 -6.02 -6.39
CA GLY A 38 -9.65 -7.04 -5.48
C GLY A 38 -8.12 -7.02 -5.40
N VAL A 39 -7.45 -6.71 -6.51
CA VAL A 39 -6.00 -6.51 -6.53
C VAL A 39 -5.63 -5.25 -5.71
N LEU A 40 -6.33 -4.13 -5.93
CA LEU A 40 -6.10 -2.90 -5.18
C LEU A 40 -6.32 -3.09 -3.67
N GLU A 41 -7.37 -3.80 -3.26
CA GLU A 41 -7.66 -4.10 -1.87
C GLU A 41 -6.50 -4.84 -1.19
N ARG A 42 -5.96 -5.88 -1.84
CA ARG A 42 -4.81 -6.64 -1.33
C ARG A 42 -3.54 -5.80 -1.23
N ILE A 43 -3.27 -4.94 -2.22
CA ILE A 43 -2.07 -4.08 -2.24
C ILE A 43 -2.20 -2.93 -1.23
N SER A 44 -3.42 -2.46 -0.95
CA SER A 44 -3.68 -1.38 0.00
C SER A 44 -3.58 -1.81 1.47
N ASP A 45 -3.42 -3.11 1.73
CA ASP A 45 -3.15 -3.58 3.08
C ASP A 45 -1.77 -3.13 3.57
N LYS A 46 -1.73 -2.60 4.81
CA LYS A 46 -0.49 -2.06 5.39
C LYS A 46 0.65 -3.08 5.46
N TRP A 47 0.31 -4.35 5.73
CA TRP A 47 1.32 -5.39 5.85
C TRP A 47 1.93 -5.75 4.49
N THR A 48 1.12 -5.74 3.45
CA THR A 48 1.55 -5.88 2.05
C THR A 48 2.55 -4.79 1.67
N ALA A 49 2.22 -3.53 1.95
CA ALA A 49 3.10 -2.40 1.67
C ALA A 49 4.44 -2.52 2.40
N LEU A 50 4.42 -2.87 3.69
CA LEU A 50 5.63 -3.02 4.49
C LEU A 50 6.50 -4.20 4.05
N VAL A 51 5.90 -5.34 3.69
CA VAL A 51 6.62 -6.51 3.14
C VAL A 51 7.27 -6.17 1.81
N ILE A 52 6.55 -5.50 0.89
CA ILE A 52 7.12 -5.06 -0.40
C ILE A 52 8.28 -4.09 -0.18
N ARG A 53 8.14 -3.12 0.73
CA ARG A 53 9.21 -2.18 1.09
C ARG A 53 10.45 -2.93 1.59
N SER A 54 10.29 -3.88 2.50
CA SER A 54 11.41 -4.67 3.04
C SER A 54 12.09 -5.50 1.95
N LEU A 55 11.33 -6.18 1.11
CA LEU A 55 11.85 -6.99 0.00
C LEU A 55 12.41 -6.16 -1.16
N SER A 56 12.12 -4.85 -1.22
CA SER A 56 12.72 -3.97 -2.23
C SER A 56 14.22 -3.76 -2.03
N VAL A 57 14.69 -3.92 -0.80
CA VAL A 57 16.10 -3.76 -0.45
C VAL A 57 16.90 -5.03 -0.76
N ARG A 58 16.38 -6.19 -0.35
CA ARG A 58 17.06 -7.50 -0.53
C ARG A 58 16.10 -8.68 -0.38
N THR A 59 16.54 -9.84 -0.82
CA THR A 59 15.91 -11.12 -0.48
C THR A 59 16.02 -11.38 1.03
N MET A 60 14.93 -11.84 1.64
CA MET A 60 14.85 -12.08 3.09
C MET A 60 14.25 -13.44 3.41
N ARG A 61 14.64 -13.96 4.57
CA ARG A 61 14.02 -15.13 5.18
C ARG A 61 12.81 -14.74 6.03
N TYR A 62 11.95 -15.70 6.33
CA TYR A 62 10.75 -15.48 7.12
C TYR A 62 11.02 -14.72 8.44
N ASN A 63 12.01 -15.20 9.21
CA ASN A 63 12.33 -14.58 10.51
C ASN A 63 12.96 -13.17 10.37
N GLU A 64 13.63 -12.90 9.25
CA GLU A 64 14.15 -11.56 8.97
C GLU A 64 13.00 -10.60 8.67
N LEU A 65 12.05 -11.02 7.80
CA LEU A 65 10.84 -10.24 7.50
C LEU A 65 10.02 -9.96 8.75
N GLN A 66 9.86 -10.95 9.63
CA GLN A 66 9.11 -10.76 10.88
C GLN A 66 9.76 -9.74 11.82
N ARG A 67 11.07 -9.67 11.85
CA ARG A 67 11.81 -8.66 12.63
C ARG A 67 11.79 -7.29 11.98
N GLU A 68 11.94 -7.24 10.65
CA GLU A 68 11.95 -6.01 9.87
C GLU A 68 10.58 -5.31 9.89
N VAL A 69 9.50 -6.09 9.72
CA VAL A 69 8.12 -5.61 9.77
C VAL A 69 7.62 -5.64 11.20
N ALA A 70 8.07 -4.70 12.01
CA ALA A 70 7.74 -4.65 13.43
C ALA A 70 6.22 -4.63 13.67
N GLY A 71 5.76 -5.44 14.64
CA GLY A 71 4.36 -5.52 15.05
C GLY A 71 3.48 -6.45 14.20
N ILE A 72 4.03 -7.10 13.17
CA ILE A 72 3.29 -8.12 12.43
C ILE A 72 3.25 -9.44 13.23
N SER A 73 2.06 -10.04 13.37
CA SER A 73 1.96 -11.38 13.94
C SER A 73 2.41 -12.45 12.94
N GLN A 74 2.83 -13.61 13.43
CA GLN A 74 3.19 -14.75 12.57
C GLN A 74 2.05 -15.14 11.63
N LYS A 75 0.81 -15.16 12.14
CA LYS A 75 -0.38 -15.45 11.34
C LYS A 75 -0.55 -14.47 10.18
N MET A 76 -0.43 -13.17 10.46
CA MET A 76 -0.57 -12.12 9.45
C MET A 76 0.57 -12.16 8.43
N LEU A 77 1.82 -12.32 8.87
CA LEU A 77 2.95 -12.43 7.95
C LEU A 77 2.79 -13.63 7.01
N THR A 78 2.44 -14.80 7.54
CA THR A 78 2.21 -16.00 6.75
C THR A 78 1.11 -15.79 5.72
N GLN A 79 -0.02 -15.17 6.13
CA GLN A 79 -1.13 -14.89 5.23
C GLN A 79 -0.73 -13.89 4.14
N THR A 80 -0.04 -12.80 4.50
CA THR A 80 0.41 -11.79 3.55
C THR A 80 1.38 -12.38 2.52
N LEU A 81 2.37 -13.18 2.98
CA LEU A 81 3.33 -13.83 2.08
C LEU A 81 2.63 -14.81 1.13
N ARG A 82 1.66 -15.60 1.63
CA ARG A 82 0.90 -16.51 0.80
C ARG A 82 0.11 -15.78 -0.28
N THR A 83 -0.62 -14.74 0.09
CA THR A 83 -1.39 -13.94 -0.86
C THR A 83 -0.49 -13.29 -1.93
N LEU A 84 0.66 -12.75 -1.53
CA LEU A 84 1.60 -12.13 -2.47
C LEU A 84 2.27 -13.17 -3.39
N GLU A 85 2.51 -14.39 -2.91
CA GLU A 85 3.00 -15.51 -3.72
C GLU A 85 1.93 -15.95 -4.74
N GLU A 86 0.68 -16.12 -4.31
CA GLU A 86 -0.47 -16.46 -5.16
C GLU A 86 -0.71 -15.41 -6.26
N ASP A 87 -0.54 -14.12 -5.94
CA ASP A 87 -0.65 -13.03 -6.91
C ASP A 87 0.61 -12.87 -7.79
N GLY A 88 1.63 -13.69 -7.60
CA GLY A 88 2.88 -13.65 -8.38
C GLY A 88 3.75 -12.41 -8.11
N VAL A 89 3.51 -11.70 -7.01
CA VAL A 89 4.26 -10.50 -6.60
C VAL A 89 5.58 -10.87 -5.95
N ILE A 90 5.61 -11.95 -5.18
CA ILE A 90 6.83 -12.49 -4.57
C ILE A 90 7.09 -13.91 -5.05
N ALA A 91 8.37 -14.29 -5.03
CA ALA A 91 8.83 -15.66 -5.23
C ALA A 91 9.29 -16.23 -3.89
N ARG A 92 8.91 -17.47 -3.64
CA ARG A 92 9.35 -18.27 -2.50
C ARG A 92 10.32 -19.34 -2.97
N LYS A 93 11.52 -19.37 -2.42
CA LYS A 93 12.54 -20.38 -2.73
C LYS A 93 12.85 -21.21 -1.50
N VAL A 94 12.68 -22.52 -1.61
CA VAL A 94 13.01 -23.48 -0.56
C VAL A 94 14.35 -24.13 -0.88
N TYR A 95 15.24 -24.12 0.08
CA TYR A 95 16.52 -24.81 -0.03
C TYR A 95 16.44 -26.12 0.76
N PRO A 96 16.77 -27.28 0.15
CA PRO A 96 16.74 -28.59 0.79
C PRO A 96 17.98 -28.79 1.66
N VAL A 97 18.13 -27.97 2.68
CA VAL A 97 19.18 -28.05 3.70
C VAL A 97 18.58 -28.40 5.04
N ILE A 98 19.37 -28.82 6.00
CA ILE A 98 18.91 -29.15 7.37
C ILE A 98 19.51 -28.13 8.34
N PRO A 99 18.68 -27.30 9.02
CA PRO A 99 17.21 -27.17 8.90
C PRO A 99 16.77 -26.51 7.57
N PRO A 100 15.54 -26.77 7.06
CA PRO A 100 15.05 -26.21 5.82
C PRO A 100 15.09 -24.68 5.83
N MET A 101 15.57 -24.09 4.75
CA MET A 101 15.71 -22.66 4.61
C MET A 101 14.78 -22.15 3.51
N VAL A 102 14.01 -21.10 3.82
CA VAL A 102 13.06 -20.48 2.89
C VAL A 102 13.39 -19.00 2.72
N GLU A 103 13.53 -18.58 1.50
CA GLU A 103 13.79 -17.18 1.12
C GLU A 103 12.65 -16.62 0.28
N TYR A 104 12.39 -15.34 0.48
CA TYR A 104 11.38 -14.56 -0.24
C TYR A 104 12.05 -13.40 -0.99
N SER A 105 11.65 -13.19 -2.23
CA SER A 105 12.15 -12.11 -3.07
C SER A 105 11.04 -11.55 -3.95
N LEU A 106 11.18 -10.29 -4.41
CA LEU A 106 10.26 -9.72 -5.38
C LEU A 106 10.45 -10.34 -6.76
N THR A 107 9.35 -10.68 -7.42
CA THR A 107 9.32 -11.04 -8.84
C THR A 107 9.51 -9.79 -9.72
N PRO A 108 9.68 -9.93 -11.05
CA PRO A 108 9.62 -8.78 -11.96
C PRO A 108 8.31 -7.98 -11.83
N LEU A 109 7.17 -8.67 -11.64
CA LEU A 109 5.88 -8.03 -11.38
C LEU A 109 5.90 -7.27 -10.05
N GLY A 110 6.39 -7.90 -8.97
CA GLY A 110 6.49 -7.27 -7.65
C GLY A 110 7.38 -6.03 -7.65
N ARG A 111 8.43 -5.99 -8.44
CA ARG A 111 9.30 -4.80 -8.58
C ARG A 111 8.57 -3.60 -9.16
N THR A 112 7.54 -3.79 -9.98
CA THR A 112 6.73 -2.68 -10.49
C THR A 112 5.94 -1.97 -9.39
N LEU A 113 5.66 -2.65 -8.26
CA LEU A 113 4.96 -2.09 -7.11
C LEU A 113 5.86 -1.29 -6.17
N VAL A 114 7.17 -1.44 -6.25
CA VAL A 114 8.12 -0.78 -5.33
C VAL A 114 7.94 0.73 -5.37
N LYS A 115 7.96 1.33 -6.54
CA LYS A 115 7.86 2.79 -6.71
C LYS A 115 6.58 3.38 -6.11
N PRO A 116 5.37 2.90 -6.44
CA PRO A 116 4.14 3.43 -5.86
C PRO A 116 4.05 3.16 -4.34
N VAL A 117 4.50 2.01 -3.85
CA VAL A 117 4.49 1.70 -2.42
C VAL A 117 5.42 2.62 -1.64
N LEU A 118 6.66 2.82 -2.10
CA LEU A 118 7.59 3.74 -1.46
C LEU A 118 7.04 5.18 -1.45
N ALA A 119 6.44 5.63 -2.55
CA ALA A 119 5.84 6.96 -2.61
C ALA A 119 4.73 7.16 -1.58
N ILE A 120 3.90 6.12 -1.34
CA ILE A 120 2.86 6.16 -0.29
C ILE A 120 3.48 6.18 1.11
N CYS A 121 4.52 5.37 1.37
CA CYS A 121 5.21 5.35 2.65
C CYS A 121 5.87 6.71 2.95
N GLU A 122 6.59 7.26 1.99
CA GLU A 122 7.25 8.58 2.10
C GLU A 122 6.23 9.70 2.33
N TRP A 123 5.10 9.65 1.65
CA TRP A 123 4.01 10.59 1.85
C TRP A 123 3.47 10.53 3.28
N ALA A 124 3.22 9.32 3.78
CA ALA A 124 2.73 9.11 5.13
C ALA A 124 3.71 9.63 6.19
N GLU A 125 4.99 9.31 6.06
CA GLU A 125 6.05 9.78 6.96
C GLU A 125 6.18 11.32 6.93
N LYS A 126 6.19 11.91 5.74
CA LYS A 126 6.33 13.36 5.54
C LYS A 126 5.17 14.17 6.10
N TYR A 127 3.96 13.68 5.90
CA TYR A 127 2.74 14.44 6.25
C TYR A 127 2.12 14.05 7.59
N LEU A 128 2.66 13.06 8.29
CA LEU A 128 2.19 12.65 9.61
C LEU A 128 1.98 13.83 10.58
N PRO A 129 2.92 14.79 10.74
CA PRO A 129 2.73 15.90 11.67
C PRO A 129 1.52 16.79 11.34
N LYS A 130 1.27 17.01 10.04
CA LYS A 130 0.10 17.78 9.57
C LYS A 130 -1.21 17.05 9.84
N ILE A 131 -1.23 15.74 9.58
CA ILE A 131 -2.41 14.89 9.83
C ILE A 131 -2.73 14.87 11.32
N GLU A 132 -1.74 14.72 12.18
CA GLU A 132 -1.92 14.73 13.63
C GLU A 132 -2.39 16.09 14.17
N ALA A 133 -1.86 17.18 13.62
CA ALA A 133 -2.33 18.52 13.98
C ALA A 133 -3.81 18.71 13.63
N HIS A 134 -4.23 18.30 12.45
CA HIS A 134 -5.62 18.31 12.02
C HIS A 134 -6.53 17.45 12.90
N ARG A 135 -6.08 16.24 13.24
CA ARG A 135 -6.84 15.35 14.13
C ARG A 135 -7.05 15.96 15.52
N ARG A 136 -5.99 16.54 16.11
CA ARG A 136 -6.08 17.21 17.42
C ARG A 136 -7.07 18.37 17.39
N GLU A 137 -7.06 19.18 16.33
CA GLU A 137 -7.97 20.30 16.19
C GLU A 137 -9.42 19.82 16.02
N HIS A 138 -9.65 18.84 15.16
CA HIS A 138 -10.97 18.25 14.96
C HIS A 138 -11.54 17.68 16.27
N HIS A 139 -10.74 16.96 17.07
CA HIS A 139 -11.18 16.45 18.37
C HIS A 139 -11.53 17.56 19.35
N ARG A 140 -10.77 18.67 19.37
CA ARG A 140 -11.11 19.84 20.19
C ARG A 140 -12.45 20.47 19.80
N MET A 141 -12.68 20.64 18.51
CA MET A 141 -13.93 21.21 18.00
C MET A 141 -15.13 20.32 18.32
N CYS A 142 -15.01 19.01 18.15
CA CYS A 142 -16.07 18.07 18.52
C CYS A 142 -16.37 18.09 20.02
N ALA A 143 -15.35 18.17 20.86
CA ALA A 143 -15.51 18.24 22.32
C ALA A 143 -16.16 19.54 22.79
N SER A 144 -15.99 20.66 22.05
CA SER A 144 -16.59 21.95 22.35
C SER A 144 -18.00 22.14 21.78
N GLY A 145 -18.60 21.11 21.14
CA GLY A 145 -19.95 21.17 20.56
C GLY A 145 -20.06 21.99 19.28
N ARG A 146 -18.97 22.51 18.74
CA ARG A 146 -18.94 23.21 17.46
C ARG A 146 -18.63 22.20 16.34
N ARG A 147 -19.68 21.67 15.70
CA ARG A 147 -19.50 20.97 14.41
C ARG A 147 -19.22 22.03 13.33
N PRO A 148 -18.28 21.75 12.40
CA PRO A 148 -18.07 22.58 11.23
C PRO A 148 -19.30 22.60 10.32
#